data_ea23a687398be37ef17ee9ba5f476a1d
#
_entry.id   ea23a687398be37ef17ee9ba5f476a1d
#
_cell.length_a   1.000
_cell.length_b   1.000
_cell.length_c   1.000
_cell.angle_alpha   90.00
_cell.angle_beta   90.00
_cell.angle_gamma   90.00
#
_symmetry.space_group_name_H-M   'P 1'
#
loop_
_entity.id
_entity.type
_entity.pdbx_description
1 polymer ?
#
loop_
_entity_poly.entity_id
_entity_poly.type
_entity_poly.pdbx_seq_one_letter_code
_entity_poly.pdbx_strand_id
1 'polypeptide(L)'
;MKIRVKKLSADIVLLFLYFAPVIDNFVGATMRSTGEDSALGKGYRLFFLAFILLYYCMHTTKNKFRKLTIIVCAIIILPLIYSLLHETTAGIITDYIQLSKLFYPIALFSVLENMIDNQVIDTKRVYKCIRYYRWFYPLSLLIPYALGLGYQSYKTYDAGYSGFYGAGNELSVVLVAMFIISLYDSVNNRDRIALIPTFMNAICILLTGTKTGMIMLIVGTIVIMLHTPNIRLRFLRFITLTVICVPVAMGILYLMRQQMDSTIRMIQFKYNQMNTDLVSFLLSNRNNKILPNFNNSIFNNPKGFINLLIGRGYYDQAVSQKTGVYVASTGLIEMDLFDMLFQHGIIITVAVVRFYLKKLFNTYPCIELWGTKFAAGIIMLFGVLAGHTFQSTLPATSMILLLICSEHMNYE
;
A
#
# COMPACT_ATOMS: atom_id res chain seq x y z
N MET A 1 -25.94 16.31 -23.08
CA MET A 1 -26.00 16.24 -21.62
C MET A 1 -25.29 15.01 -21.07
N LYS A 2 -25.56 13.76 -21.48
CA LYS A 2 -24.87 12.53 -20.96
C LYS A 2 -23.34 12.52 -21.07
N ILE A 3 -22.77 13.06 -22.17
CA ILE A 3 -21.31 13.11 -22.37
C ILE A 3 -20.64 14.08 -21.38
N ARG A 4 -21.25 15.25 -21.12
CA ARG A 4 -20.72 16.21 -20.13
C ARG A 4 -20.72 15.64 -18.71
N VAL A 5 -21.77 14.92 -18.31
CA VAL A 5 -21.87 14.28 -17.00
C VAL A 5 -20.78 13.20 -16.83
N LYS A 6 -20.53 12.38 -17.87
CA LYS A 6 -19.47 11.37 -17.84
C LYS A 6 -18.09 11.99 -17.68
N LYS A 7 -17.77 13.06 -18.43
CA LYS A 7 -16.49 13.79 -18.29
C LYS A 7 -16.34 14.39 -16.89
N LEU A 8 -17.37 15.03 -16.37
CA LEU A 8 -17.35 15.59 -15.01
C LEU A 8 -17.08 14.51 -13.95
N SER A 9 -17.72 13.35 -14.06
CA SER A 9 -17.48 12.24 -13.14
C SER A 9 -16.04 11.74 -13.19
N ALA A 10 -15.43 11.70 -14.37
CA ALA A 10 -14.03 11.33 -14.54
C ALA A 10 -13.09 12.36 -13.92
N ASP A 11 -13.36 13.65 -14.09
CA ASP A 11 -12.57 14.72 -13.49
C ASP A 11 -12.66 14.70 -11.96
N ILE A 12 -13.83 14.37 -11.41
CA ILE A 12 -14.03 14.19 -9.97
C ILE A 12 -13.20 13.00 -9.46
N VAL A 13 -13.24 11.83 -10.13
CA VAL A 13 -12.41 10.67 -9.73
C VAL A 13 -10.93 11.03 -9.73
N LEU A 14 -10.44 11.70 -10.78
CA LEU A 14 -9.05 12.13 -10.86
C LEU A 14 -8.71 13.14 -9.75
N LEU A 15 -9.60 14.08 -9.46
CA LEU A 15 -9.42 15.04 -8.37
C LEU A 15 -9.23 14.33 -7.03
N PHE A 16 -10.09 13.35 -6.73
CA PHE A 16 -9.93 12.53 -5.53
C PHE A 16 -8.58 11.80 -5.50
N LEU A 17 -8.14 11.25 -6.63
CA LEU A 17 -6.84 10.58 -6.71
C LEU A 17 -5.68 11.55 -6.48
N TYR A 18 -5.73 12.77 -7.01
CA TYR A 18 -4.70 13.78 -6.76
C TYR A 18 -4.68 14.25 -5.30
N PHE A 19 -5.84 14.35 -4.64
CA PHE A 19 -5.91 14.76 -3.24
C PHE A 19 -5.62 13.63 -2.25
N ALA A 20 -5.70 12.36 -2.65
CA ALA A 20 -5.50 11.22 -1.76
C ALA A 20 -4.20 11.30 -0.93
N PRO A 21 -3.00 11.52 -1.51
CA PRO A 21 -1.78 11.61 -0.72
C PRO A 21 -1.71 12.84 0.19
N VAL A 22 -2.39 13.94 -0.16
CA VAL A 22 -2.49 15.14 0.70
C VAL A 22 -3.34 14.82 1.93
N ILE A 23 -4.47 14.15 1.73
CA ILE A 23 -5.36 13.73 2.82
C ILE A 23 -4.65 12.72 3.72
N ASP A 24 -3.93 11.74 3.16
CA ASP A 24 -3.20 10.74 3.95
C ASP A 24 -2.09 11.39 4.79
N ASN A 25 -1.41 12.42 4.28
CA ASN A 25 -0.43 13.20 5.01
C ASN A 25 -1.08 13.96 6.18
N PHE A 26 -2.21 14.63 5.93
CA PHE A 26 -2.96 15.36 6.95
C PHE A 26 -3.53 14.43 8.04
N VAL A 27 -4.11 13.28 7.63
CA VAL A 27 -4.63 12.26 8.54
C VAL A 27 -3.53 11.69 9.44
N GLY A 28 -2.36 11.44 8.86
CA GLY A 28 -1.20 10.99 9.63
C GLY A 28 -0.74 12.04 10.63
N ALA A 29 -0.71 13.33 10.26
CA ALA A 29 -0.39 14.43 11.16
C ALA A 29 -1.36 14.50 12.35
N THR A 30 -2.67 14.44 12.09
CA THR A 30 -3.69 14.45 13.15
C THR A 30 -3.59 13.23 14.05
N MET A 31 -3.46 12.03 13.49
CA MET A 31 -3.31 10.79 14.26
C MET A 31 -2.07 10.83 15.17
N ARG A 32 -0.95 11.41 14.70
CA ARG A 32 0.28 11.51 15.47
C ARG A 32 0.21 12.57 16.58
N SER A 33 -0.54 13.65 16.37
CA SER A 33 -0.71 14.73 17.35
C SER A 33 -1.76 14.41 18.41
N THR A 34 -2.89 13.81 18.05
CA THR A 34 -4.01 13.53 18.95
C THR A 34 -4.02 12.11 19.52
N GLY A 35 -3.33 11.17 18.88
CA GLY A 35 -3.41 9.74 19.19
C GLY A 35 -4.68 9.06 18.67
N GLU A 36 -5.57 9.79 18.01
CA GLU A 36 -6.85 9.28 17.51
C GLU A 36 -6.91 9.25 15.99
N ASP A 37 -7.65 8.27 15.46
CA ASP A 37 -7.93 8.19 14.04
C ASP A 37 -8.77 9.38 13.56
N SER A 38 -8.26 10.11 12.58
CA SER A 38 -8.93 11.28 12.01
C SER A 38 -10.27 10.93 11.35
N ALA A 39 -11.35 11.59 11.80
CA ALA A 39 -12.67 11.47 11.19
C ALA A 39 -12.66 11.95 9.71
N LEU A 40 -11.82 12.93 9.39
CA LEU A 40 -11.70 13.48 8.03
C LEU A 40 -11.20 12.42 7.04
N GLY A 41 -10.21 11.61 7.42
CA GLY A 41 -9.70 10.54 6.55
C GLY A 41 -10.74 9.45 6.29
N LYS A 42 -11.48 9.04 7.34
CA LYS A 42 -12.58 8.08 7.22
C LYS A 42 -13.69 8.64 6.33
N GLY A 43 -14.11 9.87 6.56
CA GLY A 43 -15.15 10.55 5.79
C GLY A 43 -14.78 10.72 4.31
N TYR A 44 -13.57 11.18 4.01
CA TYR A 44 -13.06 11.31 2.64
C TYR A 44 -13.13 9.98 1.87
N ARG A 45 -12.66 8.89 2.48
CA ARG A 45 -12.63 7.57 1.84
C ARG A 45 -14.02 6.99 1.64
N LEU A 46 -14.90 7.11 2.64
CA LEU A 46 -16.28 6.65 2.53
C LEU A 46 -17.06 7.45 1.47
N PHE A 47 -16.88 8.77 1.44
CA PHE A 47 -17.50 9.61 0.41
C PHE A 47 -17.01 9.24 -0.99
N PHE A 48 -15.71 9.03 -1.15
CA PHE A 48 -15.14 8.60 -2.43
C PHE A 48 -15.63 7.20 -2.83
N LEU A 49 -15.69 6.25 -1.91
CA LEU A 49 -16.26 4.93 -2.16
C LEU A 49 -17.72 5.02 -2.58
N ALA A 50 -18.54 5.81 -1.87
CA ALA A 50 -19.94 6.03 -2.23
C ALA A 50 -20.08 6.63 -3.64
N PHE A 51 -19.27 7.63 -3.98
CA PHE A 51 -19.24 8.24 -5.31
C PHE A 51 -18.88 7.22 -6.40
N ILE A 52 -17.84 6.41 -6.18
CA ILE A 52 -17.43 5.34 -7.10
C ILE A 52 -18.57 4.34 -7.31
N LEU A 53 -19.22 3.91 -6.23
CA LEU A 53 -20.31 2.96 -6.27
C LEU A 53 -21.52 3.52 -7.04
N LEU A 54 -21.90 4.77 -6.77
CA LEU A 54 -22.98 5.46 -7.49
C LEU A 54 -22.67 5.58 -8.99
N TYR A 55 -21.46 6.02 -9.34
CA TYR A 55 -21.05 6.10 -10.75
C TYR A 55 -21.17 4.73 -11.43
N TYR A 56 -20.71 3.70 -10.77
CA TYR A 56 -20.73 2.34 -11.30
C TYR A 56 -22.17 1.83 -11.49
N CYS A 57 -23.05 2.06 -10.53
CA CYS A 57 -24.48 1.71 -10.64
C CYS A 57 -25.16 2.39 -11.85
N MET A 58 -24.80 3.66 -12.13
CA MET A 58 -25.42 4.44 -13.20
C MET A 58 -24.90 4.12 -14.61
N HIS A 59 -23.67 3.59 -14.73
CA HIS A 59 -22.97 3.53 -16.02
C HIS A 59 -22.50 2.13 -16.42
N THR A 60 -22.88 1.08 -15.68
CA THR A 60 -22.33 -0.26 -15.88
C THR A 60 -23.31 -1.21 -16.55
N THR A 61 -22.80 -2.14 -17.36
CA THR A 61 -23.56 -3.25 -17.97
C THR A 61 -23.98 -4.29 -16.94
N LYS A 62 -25.04 -5.06 -17.20
CA LYS A 62 -25.62 -6.05 -16.27
C LYS A 62 -24.57 -7.01 -15.64
N ASN A 63 -23.60 -7.49 -16.40
CA ASN A 63 -22.59 -8.45 -15.89
C ASN A 63 -21.56 -7.79 -14.95
N LYS A 64 -21.17 -6.55 -15.23
CA LYS A 64 -20.26 -5.79 -14.34
C LYS A 64 -21.03 -5.35 -13.07
N PHE A 65 -22.31 -5.02 -13.19
CA PHE A 65 -23.20 -4.67 -12.06
C PHE A 65 -23.26 -5.79 -11.01
N ARG A 66 -23.36 -7.05 -11.44
CA ARG A 66 -23.38 -8.21 -10.53
C ARG A 66 -22.15 -8.29 -9.61
N LYS A 67 -20.95 -7.99 -10.12
CA LYS A 67 -19.73 -8.00 -9.30
C LYS A 67 -19.77 -6.95 -8.20
N LEU A 68 -20.23 -5.76 -8.53
CA LEU A 68 -20.36 -4.69 -7.54
C LEU A 68 -21.41 -5.01 -6.48
N THR A 69 -22.56 -5.55 -6.89
CA THR A 69 -23.60 -5.97 -5.95
C THR A 69 -23.05 -6.96 -4.93
N ILE A 70 -22.23 -7.92 -5.36
CA ILE A 70 -21.55 -8.88 -4.44
C ILE A 70 -20.65 -8.14 -3.45
N ILE A 71 -19.86 -7.17 -3.91
CA ILE A 71 -18.98 -6.38 -3.03
C ILE A 71 -19.80 -5.59 -2.00
N VAL A 72 -20.84 -4.89 -2.44
CA VAL A 72 -21.71 -4.10 -1.55
C VAL A 72 -22.41 -5.02 -0.53
N CYS A 73 -22.96 -6.15 -1.00
CA CYS A 73 -23.55 -7.14 -0.12
C CYS A 73 -22.54 -7.68 0.90
N ALA A 74 -21.32 -7.97 0.48
CA ALA A 74 -20.26 -8.42 1.39
C ALA A 74 -19.96 -7.37 2.46
N ILE A 75 -19.79 -6.09 2.08
CA ILE A 75 -19.53 -5.00 3.02
C ILE A 75 -20.67 -4.86 4.04
N ILE A 76 -21.93 -5.04 3.62
CA ILE A 76 -23.10 -4.86 4.50
C ILE A 76 -23.35 -6.09 5.38
N ILE A 77 -23.28 -7.28 4.81
CA ILE A 77 -23.74 -8.51 5.49
C ILE A 77 -22.67 -9.08 6.41
N LEU A 78 -21.39 -9.04 6.04
CA LEU A 78 -20.33 -9.70 6.82
C LEU A 78 -20.16 -9.14 8.24
N PRO A 79 -20.15 -7.80 8.48
CA PRO A 79 -20.06 -7.31 9.85
C PRO A 79 -21.24 -7.74 10.74
N LEU A 80 -22.44 -7.89 10.16
CA LEU A 80 -23.60 -8.42 10.87
C LEU A 80 -23.41 -9.90 11.22
N ILE A 81 -22.86 -10.69 10.29
CA ILE A 81 -22.53 -12.10 10.54
C ILE A 81 -21.47 -12.20 11.65
N TYR A 82 -20.40 -11.41 11.60
CA TYR A 82 -19.37 -11.39 12.65
C TYR A 82 -19.95 -11.05 14.01
N SER A 83 -20.79 -10.02 14.07
CA SER A 83 -21.49 -9.63 15.31
C SER A 83 -22.36 -10.75 15.88
N LEU A 84 -23.10 -11.45 15.02
CA LEU A 84 -23.94 -12.58 15.43
C LEU A 84 -23.10 -13.78 15.91
N LEU A 85 -22.00 -14.08 15.21
CA LEU A 85 -21.12 -15.20 15.57
C LEU A 85 -20.38 -14.99 16.88
N HIS A 86 -19.99 -13.76 17.17
CA HIS A 86 -19.20 -13.41 18.36
C HIS A 86 -20.01 -12.73 19.46
N GLU A 87 -21.33 -12.65 19.29
CA GLU A 87 -22.29 -12.12 20.29
C GLU A 87 -21.93 -10.71 20.79
N THR A 88 -21.35 -9.88 19.88
CA THR A 88 -20.93 -8.51 20.19
C THR A 88 -21.32 -7.53 19.10
N THR A 89 -21.97 -6.45 19.49
CA THR A 89 -22.32 -5.35 18.57
C THR A 89 -21.25 -4.25 18.55
N ALA A 90 -20.34 -4.25 19.53
CA ALA A 90 -19.36 -3.17 19.71
C ALA A 90 -18.38 -3.02 18.52
N GLY A 91 -18.14 -4.10 17.78
CA GLY A 91 -17.20 -4.12 16.66
C GLY A 91 -17.78 -3.80 15.28
N ILE A 92 -19.10 -3.76 15.14
CA ILE A 92 -19.77 -3.68 13.82
C ILE A 92 -19.24 -2.51 12.98
N ILE A 93 -19.16 -1.31 13.55
CA ILE A 93 -18.69 -0.11 12.84
C ILE A 93 -17.24 -0.27 12.42
N THR A 94 -16.41 -0.85 13.28
CA THR A 94 -14.99 -1.09 12.99
C THR A 94 -14.83 -2.07 11.84
N ASP A 95 -15.61 -3.16 11.83
CA ASP A 95 -15.60 -4.15 10.76
C ASP A 95 -16.12 -3.58 9.44
N TYR A 96 -17.15 -2.72 9.45
CA TYR A 96 -17.58 -1.96 8.25
C TYR A 96 -16.45 -1.12 7.66
N ILE A 97 -15.72 -0.39 8.50
CA ILE A 97 -14.62 0.46 8.08
C ILE A 97 -13.50 -0.39 7.46
N GLN A 98 -13.14 -1.51 8.07
CA GLN A 98 -12.05 -2.37 7.57
C GLN A 98 -12.43 -3.08 6.27
N LEU A 99 -13.63 -3.63 6.17
CA LEU A 99 -14.12 -4.20 4.91
C LEU A 99 -14.20 -3.15 3.79
N SER A 100 -14.62 -1.93 4.12
CA SER A 100 -14.63 -0.83 3.15
C SER A 100 -13.21 -0.50 2.65
N LYS A 101 -12.20 -0.53 3.52
CA LYS A 101 -10.78 -0.37 3.12
C LYS A 101 -10.32 -1.49 2.20
N LEU A 102 -10.70 -2.74 2.48
CA LEU A 102 -10.33 -3.90 1.67
C LEU A 102 -10.96 -3.88 0.27
N PHE A 103 -12.24 -3.50 0.18
CA PHE A 103 -12.97 -3.51 -1.09
C PHE A 103 -12.86 -2.21 -1.90
N TYR A 104 -12.47 -1.10 -1.26
CA TYR A 104 -12.28 0.19 -1.93
C TYR A 104 -11.33 0.11 -3.16
N PRO A 105 -10.14 -0.51 -3.07
CA PRO A 105 -9.24 -0.59 -4.22
C PRO A 105 -9.85 -1.40 -5.38
N ILE A 106 -10.56 -2.49 -5.08
CA ILE A 106 -11.21 -3.34 -6.09
C ILE A 106 -12.33 -2.58 -6.80
N ALA A 107 -13.12 -1.80 -6.05
CA ALA A 107 -14.16 -0.93 -6.60
C ALA A 107 -13.54 0.18 -7.46
N LEU A 108 -12.48 0.82 -7.01
CA LEU A 108 -11.72 1.84 -7.75
C LEU A 108 -11.19 1.28 -9.07
N PHE A 109 -10.55 0.10 -9.04
CA PHE A 109 -10.08 -0.57 -10.25
C PHE A 109 -11.22 -0.76 -11.26
N SER A 110 -12.34 -1.33 -10.80
CA SER A 110 -13.50 -1.65 -11.66
C SER A 110 -14.11 -0.39 -12.29
N VAL A 111 -14.11 0.73 -11.57
CA VAL A 111 -14.62 2.01 -12.09
C VAL A 111 -13.65 2.61 -13.10
N LEU A 112 -12.34 2.66 -12.79
CA LEU A 112 -11.34 3.16 -13.73
C LEU A 112 -11.32 2.33 -15.02
N GLU A 113 -11.34 1.00 -14.92
CA GLU A 113 -11.45 0.09 -16.06
C GLU A 113 -12.70 0.41 -16.91
N ASN A 114 -13.87 0.60 -16.27
CA ASN A 114 -15.09 0.97 -16.96
C ASN A 114 -15.00 2.34 -17.65
N MET A 115 -14.39 3.33 -16.99
CA MET A 115 -14.20 4.67 -17.56
C MET A 115 -13.26 4.66 -18.77
N ILE A 116 -12.21 3.82 -18.73
CA ILE A 116 -11.25 3.67 -19.84
C ILE A 116 -11.92 2.94 -21.01
N ASP A 117 -12.57 1.80 -20.75
CA ASP A 117 -13.28 1.02 -21.78
C ASP A 117 -14.35 1.84 -22.50
N ASN A 118 -15.01 2.76 -21.78
CA ASN A 118 -16.00 3.68 -22.37
C ASN A 118 -15.40 4.98 -22.91
N GLN A 119 -14.06 5.09 -22.99
CA GLN A 119 -13.34 6.28 -23.47
C GLN A 119 -13.72 7.59 -22.73
N VAL A 120 -14.11 7.48 -21.46
CA VAL A 120 -14.44 8.63 -20.60
C VAL A 120 -13.17 9.23 -20.01
N ILE A 121 -12.20 8.36 -19.72
CA ILE A 121 -10.86 8.71 -19.21
C ILE A 121 -9.81 8.09 -20.15
N ASP A 122 -8.78 8.87 -20.44
CA ASP A 122 -7.57 8.34 -21.09
C ASP A 122 -6.61 7.80 -20.02
N THR A 123 -6.02 6.63 -20.27
CA THR A 123 -5.02 6.02 -19.39
C THR A 123 -3.82 6.94 -19.13
N LYS A 124 -3.46 7.78 -20.11
CA LYS A 124 -2.43 8.82 -19.94
C LYS A 124 -2.76 9.79 -18.81
N ARG A 125 -4.04 10.08 -18.54
CA ARG A 125 -4.48 10.93 -17.42
C ARG A 125 -4.30 10.21 -16.07
N VAL A 126 -4.54 8.90 -16.01
CA VAL A 126 -4.28 8.08 -14.82
C VAL A 126 -2.77 8.01 -14.56
N TYR A 127 -1.95 7.84 -15.59
CA TYR A 127 -0.50 7.84 -15.46
C TYR A 127 0.06 9.19 -14.96
N LYS A 128 -0.60 10.31 -15.28
CA LYS A 128 -0.26 11.61 -14.70
C LYS A 128 -0.41 11.64 -13.17
N CYS A 129 -1.38 10.90 -12.60
CA CYS A 129 -1.48 10.76 -11.14
C CYS A 129 -0.24 10.03 -10.57
N ILE A 130 0.24 8.97 -11.24
CA ILE A 130 1.47 8.27 -10.84
C ILE A 130 2.68 9.23 -10.95
N ARG A 131 2.76 9.99 -12.04
CA ARG A 131 3.79 11.02 -12.20
C ARG A 131 3.76 12.08 -11.09
N TYR A 132 2.58 12.48 -10.65
CA TYR A 132 2.41 13.37 -9.51
C TYR A 132 2.86 12.70 -8.21
N TYR A 133 2.47 11.44 -7.95
CA TYR A 133 2.84 10.71 -6.74
C TYR A 133 4.34 10.55 -6.58
N ARG A 134 5.09 10.28 -7.66
CA ARG A 134 6.55 10.13 -7.62
C ARG A 134 7.28 11.39 -7.17
N TRP A 135 6.65 12.57 -7.31
CA TRP A 135 7.17 13.84 -6.80
C TRP A 135 6.59 14.20 -5.43
N PHE A 136 5.29 14.01 -5.26
CA PHE A 136 4.59 14.44 -4.06
C PHE A 136 5.10 13.71 -2.80
N TYR A 137 5.21 12.37 -2.85
CA TYR A 137 5.61 11.61 -1.67
C TYR A 137 7.00 11.99 -1.16
N PRO A 138 8.07 12.03 -1.97
CA PRO A 138 9.37 12.43 -1.46
C PRO A 138 9.42 13.90 -1.04
N LEU A 139 8.75 14.82 -1.74
CA LEU A 139 8.70 16.23 -1.33
C LEU A 139 7.97 16.41 0.01
N SER A 140 6.88 15.68 0.23
CA SER A 140 6.13 15.72 1.49
C SER A 140 6.88 15.14 2.70
N LEU A 141 8.01 14.45 2.46
CA LEU A 141 8.95 14.05 3.51
C LEU A 141 10.15 15.01 3.61
N LEU A 142 10.79 15.30 2.48
CA LEU A 142 12.04 16.07 2.47
C LEU A 142 11.85 17.51 2.92
N ILE A 143 10.73 18.15 2.55
CA ILE A 143 10.45 19.53 2.96
C ILE A 143 10.27 19.63 4.49
N PRO A 144 9.37 18.85 5.14
CA PRO A 144 9.26 18.87 6.59
C PRO A 144 10.56 18.45 7.29
N TYR A 145 11.30 17.50 6.75
CA TYR A 145 12.60 17.10 7.31
C TYR A 145 13.59 18.26 7.34
N ALA A 146 13.72 19.00 6.23
CA ALA A 146 14.60 20.15 6.13
C ALA A 146 14.20 21.30 7.07
N LEU A 147 12.91 21.40 7.40
CA LEU A 147 12.37 22.37 8.35
C LEU A 147 12.39 21.90 9.81
N GLY A 148 12.91 20.71 10.10
CA GLY A 148 12.90 20.12 11.44
C GLY A 148 11.50 19.76 11.95
N LEU A 149 10.53 19.55 11.05
CA LEU A 149 9.14 19.21 11.36
C LEU A 149 8.87 17.73 11.09
N GLY A 150 7.74 17.20 11.59
CA GLY A 150 7.29 15.84 11.35
C GLY A 150 7.65 14.88 12.46
N TYR A 151 7.42 13.58 12.20
CA TYR A 151 7.48 12.53 13.21
C TYR A 151 8.43 11.41 12.80
N GLN A 152 8.99 10.75 13.81
CA GLN A 152 9.82 9.57 13.62
C GLN A 152 8.97 8.32 13.35
N SER A 153 9.52 7.40 12.53
CA SER A 153 8.87 6.13 12.22
C SER A 153 8.79 5.23 13.46
N TYR A 154 9.85 5.22 14.26
CA TYR A 154 9.99 4.38 15.46
C TYR A 154 10.24 5.25 16.70
N LYS A 155 9.18 5.72 17.30
CA LYS A 155 9.20 6.64 18.45
C LYS A 155 10.04 6.11 19.63
N THR A 156 9.95 4.79 19.92
CA THR A 156 10.67 4.15 21.04
C THR A 156 12.18 4.13 20.85
N TYR A 157 12.67 4.13 19.62
CA TYR A 157 14.08 4.02 19.29
C TYR A 157 14.70 5.31 18.76
N ASP A 158 13.90 6.36 18.69
CA ASP A 158 14.31 7.62 18.09
C ASP A 158 14.87 7.46 16.67
N ALA A 159 14.28 6.54 15.89
CA ALA A 159 14.80 6.09 14.62
C ALA A 159 13.77 6.15 13.48
N GLY A 160 14.30 6.32 12.26
CA GLY A 160 13.49 6.48 11.06
C GLY A 160 12.70 7.80 11.07
N TYR A 161 12.25 8.23 9.90
CA TYR A 161 11.46 9.46 9.75
C TYR A 161 10.29 9.21 8.80
N SER A 162 9.09 9.55 9.20
CA SER A 162 7.87 9.35 8.41
C SER A 162 7.16 10.65 8.03
N GLY A 163 7.78 11.80 8.30
CA GLY A 163 7.14 13.09 8.06
C GLY A 163 5.83 13.21 8.84
N PHE A 164 4.77 13.51 8.15
CA PHE A 164 3.43 13.58 8.73
C PHE A 164 2.59 12.32 8.47
N TYR A 165 3.14 11.25 7.88
CA TYR A 165 2.40 10.01 7.64
C TYR A 165 2.25 9.18 8.92
N GLY A 166 1.09 8.51 9.05
CA GLY A 166 0.77 7.70 10.23
C GLY A 166 1.60 6.43 10.35
N ALA A 167 1.84 5.72 9.24
CA ALA A 167 2.54 4.43 9.21
C ALA A 167 3.77 4.45 8.29
N GLY A 168 4.96 4.26 8.86
CA GLY A 168 6.22 4.25 8.11
C GLY A 168 6.33 3.09 7.11
N ASN A 169 5.78 1.92 7.42
CA ASN A 169 5.82 0.75 6.53
C ASN A 169 4.98 0.98 5.26
N GLU A 170 3.76 1.52 5.40
CA GLU A 170 2.86 1.82 4.27
C GLU A 170 3.46 2.87 3.34
N LEU A 171 4.05 3.91 3.92
CA LEU A 171 4.76 4.95 3.18
C LEU A 171 5.96 4.39 2.43
N SER A 172 6.76 3.56 3.11
CA SER A 172 7.98 2.98 2.54
C SER A 172 7.70 2.16 1.28
N VAL A 173 6.64 1.34 1.26
CA VAL A 173 6.29 0.55 0.08
C VAL A 173 5.85 1.40 -1.11
N VAL A 174 5.14 2.51 -0.85
CA VAL A 174 4.76 3.45 -1.92
C VAL A 174 5.99 4.18 -2.46
N LEU A 175 6.90 4.62 -1.59
CA LEU A 175 8.17 5.21 -2.02
C LEU A 175 9.00 4.25 -2.87
N VAL A 176 9.06 2.95 -2.50
CA VAL A 176 9.72 1.91 -3.30
C VAL A 176 9.06 1.77 -4.67
N ALA A 177 7.74 1.74 -4.74
CA ALA A 177 7.03 1.67 -6.02
C ALA A 177 7.31 2.91 -6.90
N MET A 178 7.28 4.10 -6.32
CA MET A 178 7.58 5.35 -7.03
C MET A 178 9.05 5.42 -7.45
N PHE A 179 9.98 4.90 -6.65
CA PHE A 179 11.38 4.73 -7.00
C PHE A 179 11.55 3.82 -8.21
N ILE A 180 10.93 2.63 -8.20
CA ILE A 180 11.00 1.64 -9.27
C ILE A 180 10.54 2.25 -10.60
N ILE A 181 9.39 2.95 -10.61
CA ILE A 181 8.86 3.56 -11.82
C ILE A 181 9.79 4.67 -12.32
N SER A 182 10.26 5.53 -11.41
CA SER A 182 11.14 6.63 -11.78
C SER A 182 12.48 6.12 -12.33
N LEU A 183 13.04 5.07 -11.70
CA LEU A 183 14.26 4.42 -12.19
C LEU A 183 14.03 3.76 -13.55
N TYR A 184 12.90 3.07 -13.73
CA TYR A 184 12.54 2.44 -14.99
C TYR A 184 12.39 3.47 -16.11
N ASP A 185 11.67 4.57 -15.87
CA ASP A 185 11.50 5.66 -16.83
C ASP A 185 12.83 6.30 -17.21
N SER A 186 13.72 6.50 -16.25
CA SER A 186 15.04 7.09 -16.52
C SER A 186 15.95 6.18 -17.33
N VAL A 187 15.89 4.87 -17.05
CA VAL A 187 16.80 3.87 -17.67
C VAL A 187 16.28 3.40 -19.03
N ASN A 188 14.99 3.05 -19.13
CA ASN A 188 14.43 2.45 -20.33
C ASN A 188 13.72 3.46 -21.24
N ASN A 189 12.96 4.41 -20.68
CA ASN A 189 12.20 5.39 -21.44
C ASN A 189 12.99 6.68 -21.72
N ARG A 190 14.26 6.75 -21.30
CA ARG A 190 15.17 7.90 -21.47
C ARG A 190 14.64 9.22 -20.90
N ASP A 191 13.73 9.17 -19.94
CA ASP A 191 13.24 10.36 -19.23
C ASP A 191 14.29 10.82 -18.20
N ARG A 192 15.18 11.74 -18.60
CA ARG A 192 16.23 12.26 -17.72
C ARG A 192 15.67 12.97 -16.48
N ILE A 193 14.49 13.56 -16.59
CA ILE A 193 13.83 14.25 -15.47
C ILE A 193 13.43 13.26 -14.39
N ALA A 194 13.14 12.01 -14.78
CA ALA A 194 12.81 10.94 -13.85
C ALA A 194 13.96 10.57 -12.88
N LEU A 195 15.19 10.94 -13.18
CA LEU A 195 16.32 10.76 -12.27
C LEU A 195 16.14 11.50 -10.95
N ILE A 196 15.61 12.71 -10.99
CA ILE A 196 15.43 13.53 -9.77
C ILE A 196 14.49 12.82 -8.76
N PRO A 197 13.24 12.44 -9.12
CA PRO A 197 12.39 11.70 -8.20
C PRO A 197 12.94 10.31 -7.86
N THR A 198 13.75 9.67 -8.71
CA THR A 198 14.44 8.43 -8.35
C THR A 198 15.31 8.62 -7.10
N PHE A 199 16.16 9.64 -7.10
CA PHE A 199 17.02 9.95 -5.95
C PHE A 199 16.22 10.38 -4.73
N MET A 200 15.25 11.26 -4.92
CA MET A 200 14.42 11.73 -3.82
C MET A 200 13.70 10.56 -3.13
N ASN A 201 13.11 9.63 -3.89
CA ASN A 201 12.45 8.47 -3.32
C ASN A 201 13.46 7.53 -2.63
N ALA A 202 14.65 7.30 -3.21
CA ALA A 202 15.69 6.48 -2.58
C ALA A 202 16.13 7.05 -1.22
N ILE A 203 16.36 8.36 -1.14
CA ILE A 203 16.70 9.05 0.10
C ILE A 203 15.56 8.89 1.12
N CYS A 204 14.32 9.09 0.70
CA CYS A 204 13.16 8.96 1.57
C CYS A 204 12.98 7.53 2.10
N ILE A 205 13.28 6.49 1.28
CA ILE A 205 13.26 5.10 1.73
C ILE A 205 14.30 4.88 2.84
N LEU A 206 15.50 5.41 2.69
CA LEU A 206 16.54 5.35 3.72
C LEU A 206 16.11 6.11 4.99
N LEU A 207 15.51 7.31 4.82
CA LEU A 207 14.97 8.12 5.94
C LEU A 207 13.90 7.37 6.73
N THR A 208 13.00 6.63 6.07
CA THR A 208 11.96 5.89 6.80
C THR A 208 12.52 4.83 7.74
N GLY A 209 13.74 4.34 7.51
CA GLY A 209 14.43 3.37 8.36
C GLY A 209 13.80 1.97 8.35
N THR A 210 12.95 1.66 7.35
CA THR A 210 12.29 0.36 7.26
C THR A 210 13.20 -0.67 6.58
N LYS A 211 13.46 -1.81 7.25
CA LYS A 211 14.29 -2.89 6.71
C LYS A 211 13.81 -3.37 5.34
N THR A 212 12.50 -3.59 5.23
CA THR A 212 11.88 -4.10 4.01
C THR A 212 11.99 -3.09 2.86
N GLY A 213 11.83 -1.79 3.14
CA GLY A 213 12.04 -0.74 2.15
C GLY A 213 13.46 -0.72 1.60
N MET A 214 14.47 -0.84 2.48
CA MET A 214 15.88 -0.88 2.08
C MET A 214 16.20 -2.11 1.22
N ILE A 215 15.70 -3.29 1.60
CA ILE A 215 15.86 -4.52 0.81
C ILE A 215 15.22 -4.38 -0.56
N MET A 216 13.98 -3.87 -0.63
CA MET A 216 13.25 -3.70 -1.89
C MET A 216 13.87 -2.62 -2.79
N LEU A 217 14.52 -1.60 -2.23
CA LEU A 217 15.31 -0.64 -2.99
C LEU A 217 16.46 -1.33 -3.74
N ILE A 218 17.21 -2.20 -3.06
CA ILE A 218 18.32 -2.96 -3.65
C ILE A 218 17.79 -3.93 -4.70
N VAL A 219 16.79 -4.74 -4.34
CA VAL A 219 16.19 -5.73 -5.25
C VAL A 219 15.59 -5.05 -6.47
N GLY A 220 14.82 -3.97 -6.27
CA GLY A 220 14.23 -3.19 -7.36
C GLY A 220 15.27 -2.64 -8.33
N THR A 221 16.38 -2.12 -7.81
CA THR A 221 17.49 -1.63 -8.64
C THR A 221 18.11 -2.75 -9.47
N ILE A 222 18.44 -3.88 -8.84
CA ILE A 222 19.04 -5.03 -9.53
C ILE A 222 18.11 -5.55 -10.62
N VAL A 223 16.83 -5.75 -10.33
CA VAL A 223 15.85 -6.30 -11.28
C VAL A 223 15.65 -5.37 -12.48
N ILE A 224 15.54 -4.05 -12.27
CA ILE A 224 15.42 -3.08 -13.37
C ILE A 224 16.69 -3.09 -14.23
N MET A 225 17.85 -3.12 -13.61
CA MET A 225 19.11 -3.17 -14.34
C MET A 225 19.26 -4.44 -15.18
N LEU A 226 18.82 -5.59 -14.66
CA LEU A 226 18.80 -6.86 -15.40
C LEU A 226 17.80 -6.86 -16.56
N HIS A 227 16.66 -6.17 -16.41
CA HIS A 227 15.63 -6.11 -17.44
C HIS A 227 15.97 -5.16 -18.61
N THR A 228 16.96 -4.29 -18.47
CA THR A 228 17.36 -3.36 -19.53
C THR A 228 17.98 -4.12 -20.71
N PRO A 229 17.44 -4.00 -21.95
CA PRO A 229 17.80 -4.90 -23.05
C PRO A 229 19.22 -4.71 -23.59
N ASN A 230 19.80 -3.52 -23.48
CA ASN A 230 21.12 -3.21 -24.03
C ASN A 230 22.21 -3.21 -22.96
N ILE A 231 23.10 -4.21 -22.98
CA ILE A 231 24.18 -4.40 -21.99
C ILE A 231 25.15 -3.21 -21.93
N ARG A 232 25.55 -2.63 -23.08
CA ARG A 232 26.45 -1.47 -23.09
C ARG A 232 25.83 -0.22 -22.51
N LEU A 233 24.58 0.07 -22.88
CA LEU A 233 23.84 1.18 -22.31
C LEU A 233 23.53 0.95 -20.83
N ARG A 234 23.27 -0.31 -20.41
CA ARG A 234 23.10 -0.72 -19.02
C ARG A 234 24.33 -0.37 -18.19
N PHE A 235 25.49 -0.79 -18.65
CA PHE A 235 26.76 -0.60 -17.95
C PHE A 235 27.14 0.89 -17.86
N LEU A 236 27.06 1.63 -18.96
CA LEU A 236 27.34 3.07 -18.99
C LEU A 236 26.38 3.85 -18.07
N ARG A 237 25.09 3.55 -18.09
CA ARG A 237 24.09 4.21 -17.22
C ARG A 237 24.30 3.83 -15.77
N PHE A 238 24.66 2.57 -15.49
CA PHE A 238 25.00 2.13 -14.14
C PHE A 238 26.22 2.91 -13.62
N ILE A 239 27.29 3.03 -14.39
CA ILE A 239 28.47 3.81 -14.00
C ILE A 239 28.09 5.28 -13.79
N THR A 240 27.38 5.90 -14.74
CA THR A 240 26.98 7.31 -14.62
C THR A 240 26.08 7.54 -13.40
N LEU A 241 25.11 6.66 -13.19
CA LEU A 241 24.29 6.65 -11.97
C LEU A 241 25.16 6.51 -10.72
N THR A 242 26.06 5.54 -10.67
CA THR A 242 26.89 5.29 -9.50
C THR A 242 27.83 6.49 -9.22
N VAL A 243 28.48 7.03 -10.24
CA VAL A 243 29.40 8.17 -10.09
C VAL A 243 28.69 9.44 -9.59
N ILE A 244 27.44 9.67 -10.01
CA ILE A 244 26.68 10.83 -9.54
C ILE A 244 26.01 10.55 -8.20
N CYS A 245 25.43 9.35 -8.04
CA CYS A 245 24.59 9.01 -6.89
C CYS A 245 25.38 8.72 -5.63
N VAL A 246 26.54 8.08 -5.73
CA VAL A 246 27.33 7.72 -4.55
C VAL A 246 27.81 8.97 -3.81
N PRO A 247 28.42 9.99 -4.45
CA PRO A 247 28.81 11.22 -3.75
C PRO A 247 27.62 11.98 -3.17
N VAL A 248 26.52 12.08 -3.91
CA VAL A 248 25.29 12.74 -3.43
C VAL A 248 24.70 11.97 -2.26
N ALA A 249 24.61 10.64 -2.34
CA ALA A 249 24.14 9.80 -1.24
C ALA A 249 25.06 9.90 -0.02
N MET A 250 26.38 9.89 -0.22
CA MET A 250 27.34 10.07 0.88
C MET A 250 27.20 11.45 1.55
N GLY A 251 27.03 12.51 0.78
CA GLY A 251 26.77 13.86 1.31
C GLY A 251 25.48 13.90 2.15
N ILE A 252 24.41 13.31 1.65
CA ILE A 252 23.13 13.23 2.36
C ILE A 252 23.22 12.34 3.60
N LEU A 253 23.87 11.18 3.50
CA LEU A 253 24.11 10.29 4.64
C LEU A 253 24.95 10.96 5.72
N TYR A 254 25.93 11.78 5.32
CA TYR A 254 26.71 12.59 6.26
C TYR A 254 25.83 13.62 6.99
N LEU A 255 24.97 14.35 6.27
CA LEU A 255 24.01 15.29 6.85
C LEU A 255 22.99 14.59 7.77
N MET A 256 22.64 13.34 7.46
CA MET A 256 21.68 12.53 8.19
C MET A 256 22.33 11.54 9.16
N ARG A 257 23.63 11.71 9.49
CA ARG A 257 24.42 10.76 10.28
C ARG A 257 23.74 10.34 11.58
N GLN A 258 23.20 11.28 12.33
CA GLN A 258 22.51 11.00 13.60
C GLN A 258 21.30 10.07 13.41
N GLN A 259 20.49 10.31 12.36
CA GLN A 259 19.32 9.51 12.06
C GLN A 259 19.72 8.08 11.59
N MET A 260 20.79 7.99 10.83
CA MET A 260 21.33 6.70 10.37
C MET A 260 21.91 5.89 11.53
N ASP A 261 22.66 6.52 12.42
CA ASP A 261 23.24 5.87 13.61
C ASP A 261 22.13 5.33 14.53
N SER A 262 21.06 6.07 14.75
CA SER A 262 19.91 5.60 15.55
C SER A 262 19.18 4.44 14.85
N THR A 263 19.04 4.49 13.54
CA THR A 263 18.43 3.40 12.76
C THR A 263 19.29 2.13 12.79
N ILE A 264 20.60 2.26 12.64
CA ILE A 264 21.52 1.12 12.73
C ILE A 264 21.48 0.50 14.13
N ARG A 265 21.55 1.32 15.19
CA ARG A 265 21.43 0.82 16.58
C ARG A 265 20.10 0.10 16.82
N MET A 266 18.99 0.63 16.30
CA MET A 266 17.69 -0.04 16.37
C MET A 266 17.69 -1.39 15.66
N ILE A 267 18.29 -1.47 14.46
CA ILE A 267 18.39 -2.71 13.69
C ILE A 267 19.21 -3.75 14.44
N GLN A 268 20.37 -3.35 14.98
CA GLN A 268 21.25 -4.22 15.79
C GLN A 268 20.55 -4.71 17.06
N PHE A 269 19.88 -3.82 17.78
CA PHE A 269 19.11 -4.17 18.96
C PHE A 269 18.01 -5.20 18.65
N LYS A 270 17.21 -4.96 17.59
CA LYS A 270 16.17 -5.91 17.17
C LYS A 270 16.74 -7.26 16.74
N TYR A 271 17.88 -7.27 16.05
CA TYR A 271 18.54 -8.51 15.66
C TYR A 271 18.99 -9.34 16.87
N ASN A 272 19.61 -8.68 17.84
CA ASN A 272 20.05 -9.33 19.09
C ASN A 272 18.86 -9.84 19.93
N GLN A 273 17.76 -9.07 19.97
CA GLN A 273 16.53 -9.47 20.67
C GLN A 273 15.86 -10.73 20.10
N MET A 274 16.06 -11.02 18.82
CA MET A 274 15.47 -12.16 18.11
C MET A 274 16.40 -13.39 18.12
N ASN A 275 17.32 -13.49 19.08
CA ASN A 275 18.28 -14.59 19.23
C ASN A 275 19.03 -14.94 17.95
N THR A 276 19.33 -13.94 17.13
CA THR A 276 20.01 -14.07 15.82
C THR A 276 19.28 -14.94 14.78
N ASP A 277 17.98 -15.24 14.97
CA ASP A 277 17.17 -15.89 13.95
C ASP A 277 16.88 -14.92 12.79
N LEU A 278 17.48 -15.21 11.64
CA LEU A 278 17.39 -14.36 10.44
C LEU A 278 15.94 -14.23 9.92
N VAL A 279 15.15 -15.30 9.96
CA VAL A 279 13.78 -15.31 9.47
C VAL A 279 12.89 -14.43 10.36
N SER A 280 12.96 -14.62 11.67
CA SER A 280 12.23 -13.79 12.62
C SER A 280 12.69 -12.32 12.58
N PHE A 281 13.98 -12.08 12.35
CA PHE A 281 14.50 -10.73 12.15
C PHE A 281 13.92 -10.08 10.86
N LEU A 282 13.96 -10.75 9.72
CA LEU A 282 13.45 -10.23 8.44
C LEU A 282 11.95 -9.97 8.51
N LEU A 283 11.18 -10.90 9.06
CA LEU A 283 9.73 -10.78 9.23
C LEU A 283 9.31 -9.98 10.47
N SER A 284 10.26 -9.41 11.21
CA SER A 284 9.98 -8.62 12.44
C SER A 284 9.15 -9.39 13.47
N ASN A 285 9.48 -10.68 13.66
CA ASN A 285 8.82 -11.62 14.59
C ASN A 285 7.35 -11.95 14.25
N ARG A 286 6.91 -11.65 13.02
CA ARG A 286 5.53 -11.92 12.58
C ARG A 286 5.25 -13.40 12.39
N ASN A 287 6.25 -14.17 11.92
CA ASN A 287 6.18 -15.63 11.80
C ASN A 287 5.75 -16.31 13.11
N ASN A 288 6.23 -15.83 14.25
CA ASN A 288 5.92 -16.40 15.56
C ASN A 288 4.49 -16.10 16.05
N LYS A 289 3.78 -15.17 15.39
CA LYS A 289 2.37 -14.88 15.69
C LYS A 289 1.40 -15.78 14.92
N ILE A 290 1.85 -16.44 13.83
CA ILE A 290 0.98 -17.20 12.93
C ILE A 290 0.35 -18.39 13.66
N LEU A 291 1.18 -19.27 14.23
CA LEU A 291 0.70 -20.49 14.89
C LEU A 291 -0.20 -20.22 16.11
N PRO A 292 0.11 -19.29 17.02
CA PRO A 292 -0.82 -18.92 18.09
C PRO A 292 -2.18 -18.43 17.59
N ASN A 293 -2.21 -17.65 16.49
CA ASN A 293 -3.47 -17.22 15.90
C ASN A 293 -4.27 -18.38 15.30
N PHE A 294 -3.62 -19.34 14.62
CA PHE A 294 -4.29 -20.56 14.16
C PHE A 294 -4.87 -21.37 15.32
N ASN A 295 -4.10 -21.57 16.39
CA ASN A 295 -4.56 -22.31 17.57
C ASN A 295 -5.79 -21.63 18.20
N ASN A 296 -5.70 -20.32 18.44
CA ASN A 296 -6.76 -19.59 19.15
C ASN A 296 -8.01 -19.36 18.29
N SER A 297 -7.85 -19.17 16.98
CA SER A 297 -8.96 -18.79 16.10
C SER A 297 -9.64 -20.00 15.46
N ILE A 298 -8.92 -21.12 15.24
CA ILE A 298 -9.38 -22.25 14.45
C ILE A 298 -9.33 -23.53 15.25
N PHE A 299 -8.15 -23.98 15.72
CA PHE A 299 -8.02 -25.34 16.26
C PHE A 299 -8.65 -25.50 17.65
N ASN A 300 -8.49 -24.53 18.54
CA ASN A 300 -9.02 -24.55 19.89
C ASN A 300 -10.36 -23.82 20.04
N ASN A 301 -10.98 -23.38 18.93
CA ASN A 301 -12.22 -22.62 18.95
C ASN A 301 -13.40 -23.49 18.52
N PRO A 302 -14.50 -23.59 19.29
CA PRO A 302 -15.69 -24.34 18.87
C PRO A 302 -16.28 -23.90 17.52
N LYS A 303 -16.12 -22.61 17.17
CA LYS A 303 -16.53 -22.01 15.91
C LYS A 303 -15.41 -22.02 14.85
N GLY A 304 -14.30 -22.77 15.07
CA GLY A 304 -13.07 -22.68 14.29
C GLY A 304 -13.24 -22.94 12.81
N PHE A 305 -14.08 -23.90 12.42
CA PHE A 305 -14.37 -24.17 11.01
C PHE A 305 -15.12 -22.99 10.33
N ILE A 306 -16.05 -22.38 11.03
CA ILE A 306 -16.79 -21.21 10.53
C ILE A 306 -15.83 -20.01 10.42
N ASN A 307 -14.98 -19.81 11.43
CA ASN A 307 -13.96 -18.77 11.41
C ASN A 307 -12.95 -18.94 10.26
N LEU A 308 -12.59 -20.17 9.91
CA LEU A 308 -11.75 -20.46 8.74
C LEU A 308 -12.43 -20.07 7.43
N LEU A 309 -13.74 -20.34 7.30
CA LEU A 309 -14.48 -20.08 6.05
C LEU A 309 -14.82 -18.61 5.87
N ILE A 310 -15.34 -17.95 6.90
CA ILE A 310 -15.95 -16.60 6.83
C ILE A 310 -15.08 -15.55 7.53
N GLY A 311 -14.24 -15.97 8.49
CA GLY A 311 -13.47 -15.08 9.35
C GLY A 311 -14.21 -14.76 10.65
N ARG A 312 -13.55 -13.99 11.52
CA ARG A 312 -14.06 -13.57 12.83
C ARG A 312 -14.26 -12.06 12.96
N GLY A 313 -13.98 -11.32 11.88
CA GLY A 313 -13.98 -9.87 11.88
C GLY A 313 -12.67 -9.26 12.37
N TYR A 314 -12.43 -8.02 11.98
CA TYR A 314 -11.25 -7.27 12.43
C TYR A 314 -11.31 -6.96 13.92
N TYR A 315 -12.51 -6.56 14.41
CA TYR A 315 -12.69 -6.20 15.80
C TYR A 315 -12.36 -7.35 16.74
N ASP A 316 -12.86 -8.55 16.45
CA ASP A 316 -12.58 -9.73 17.27
C ASP A 316 -11.10 -10.11 17.22
N GLN A 317 -10.44 -10.07 16.07
CA GLN A 317 -8.99 -10.34 15.96
C GLN A 317 -8.14 -9.28 16.67
N ALA A 318 -8.47 -7.99 16.50
CA ALA A 318 -7.63 -6.91 16.99
C ALA A 318 -7.90 -6.50 18.45
N VAL A 319 -9.16 -6.66 18.92
CA VAL A 319 -9.63 -6.06 20.17
C VAL A 319 -10.12 -7.09 21.19
N SER A 320 -10.62 -8.26 20.76
CA SER A 320 -11.33 -9.20 21.62
C SER A 320 -10.45 -10.03 22.57
N GLN A 321 -9.15 -9.82 22.62
CA GLN A 321 -8.33 -10.36 23.72
C GLN A 321 -8.54 -9.56 25.03
N LYS A 322 -9.72 -9.01 25.23
CA LYS A 322 -10.13 -8.29 26.42
C LYS A 322 -10.79 -9.20 27.44
N THR A 323 -10.02 -9.79 28.27
CA THR A 323 -10.37 -9.96 29.68
C THR A 323 -9.90 -8.70 30.41
N GLY A 324 -10.65 -7.59 30.36
CA GLY A 324 -10.54 -6.44 31.27
C GLY A 324 -9.21 -5.66 31.37
N VAL A 325 -8.14 -6.15 30.79
CA VAL A 325 -6.81 -5.53 30.80
C VAL A 325 -6.41 -5.28 29.36
N TYR A 326 -6.00 -4.06 29.06
CA TYR A 326 -5.41 -3.63 27.79
C TYR A 326 -4.09 -4.41 27.59
N VAL A 327 -4.16 -5.61 27.03
CA VAL A 327 -2.97 -6.32 26.61
C VAL A 327 -2.64 -5.85 25.21
N ALA A 328 -1.54 -5.14 25.07
CA ALA A 328 -1.03 -4.53 23.84
C ALA A 328 -0.58 -5.54 22.75
N SER A 329 -0.85 -6.83 22.88
CA SER A 329 -0.67 -7.81 21.83
C SER A 329 -1.97 -7.99 21.07
N THR A 330 -2.22 -7.11 20.14
CA THR A 330 -3.24 -7.33 19.12
C THR A 330 -2.99 -8.67 18.44
N GLY A 331 -4.03 -9.47 18.22
CA GLY A 331 -3.93 -10.69 17.42
C GLY A 331 -3.55 -10.45 15.96
N LEU A 332 -3.28 -9.19 15.58
CA LEU A 332 -2.79 -8.81 14.25
C LEU A 332 -1.36 -9.31 14.04
N ILE A 333 -1.16 -10.00 12.93
CA ILE A 333 0.13 -10.53 12.52
C ILE A 333 0.94 -9.46 11.80
N GLU A 334 0.25 -8.50 11.17
CA GLU A 334 0.81 -7.49 10.28
C GLU A 334 1.39 -8.10 8.98
N MET A 335 0.75 -9.17 8.51
CA MET A 335 0.96 -9.79 7.20
C MET A 335 -0.42 -9.93 6.58
N ASP A 336 -0.71 -9.17 5.52
CA ASP A 336 -2.07 -9.04 4.97
C ASP A 336 -2.75 -10.38 4.64
N LEU A 337 -1.98 -11.35 4.12
CA LEU A 337 -2.53 -12.64 3.76
C LEU A 337 -3.13 -13.37 4.97
N PHE A 338 -2.40 -13.39 6.08
CA PHE A 338 -2.85 -14.04 7.30
C PHE A 338 -3.90 -13.20 8.04
N ASP A 339 -3.72 -11.87 8.08
CA ASP A 339 -4.69 -10.98 8.69
C ASP A 339 -6.04 -11.04 7.95
N MET A 340 -6.05 -11.06 6.61
CA MET A 340 -7.27 -11.29 5.83
C MET A 340 -7.88 -12.67 6.09
N LEU A 341 -7.06 -13.71 6.21
CA LEU A 341 -7.54 -15.07 6.49
C LEU A 341 -8.29 -15.12 7.84
N PHE A 342 -7.72 -14.55 8.88
CA PHE A 342 -8.35 -14.57 10.21
C PHE A 342 -9.53 -13.59 10.33
N GLN A 343 -9.45 -12.44 9.66
CA GLN A 343 -10.52 -11.43 9.71
C GLN A 343 -11.71 -11.78 8.83
N HIS A 344 -11.45 -12.27 7.62
CA HIS A 344 -12.47 -12.39 6.56
C HIS A 344 -12.63 -13.81 6.01
N GLY A 345 -11.85 -14.77 6.53
CA GLY A 345 -11.88 -16.16 6.14
C GLY A 345 -11.26 -16.44 4.77
N ILE A 346 -11.15 -17.72 4.45
CA ILE A 346 -10.48 -18.20 3.25
C ILE A 346 -11.22 -17.78 1.96
N ILE A 347 -12.54 -17.69 2.00
CA ILE A 347 -13.36 -17.36 0.82
C ILE A 347 -13.01 -15.96 0.31
N ILE A 348 -13.01 -14.96 1.18
CA ILE A 348 -12.70 -13.57 0.81
C ILE A 348 -11.23 -13.41 0.51
N THR A 349 -10.36 -14.01 1.32
CA THR A 349 -8.91 -13.95 1.11
C THR A 349 -8.54 -14.48 -0.27
N VAL A 350 -9.03 -15.66 -0.66
CA VAL A 350 -8.79 -16.24 -1.98
C VAL A 350 -9.39 -15.37 -3.10
N ALA A 351 -10.59 -14.82 -2.92
CA ALA A 351 -11.20 -13.95 -3.92
C ALA A 351 -10.39 -12.67 -4.16
N VAL A 352 -9.91 -12.01 -3.08
CA VAL A 352 -9.09 -10.79 -3.16
C VAL A 352 -7.72 -11.09 -3.77
N VAL A 353 -7.03 -12.11 -3.29
CA VAL A 353 -5.71 -12.50 -3.82
C VAL A 353 -5.81 -12.89 -5.29
N ARG A 354 -6.83 -13.68 -5.66
CA ARG A 354 -7.09 -14.05 -7.06
C ARG A 354 -7.34 -12.81 -7.94
N PHE A 355 -8.07 -11.81 -7.44
CA PHE A 355 -8.28 -10.57 -8.18
C PHE A 355 -6.95 -9.89 -8.52
N TYR A 356 -6.09 -9.68 -7.54
CA TYR A 356 -4.80 -9.02 -7.75
C TYR A 356 -3.84 -9.84 -8.61
N LEU A 357 -3.74 -11.16 -8.35
CA LEU A 357 -2.92 -12.06 -9.17
C LEU A 357 -3.39 -12.09 -10.61
N LYS A 358 -4.70 -12.19 -10.84
CA LYS A 358 -5.26 -12.14 -12.20
C LYS A 358 -4.87 -10.83 -12.90
N LYS A 359 -4.97 -9.68 -12.24
CA LYS A 359 -4.61 -8.41 -12.82
C LYS A 359 -3.10 -8.23 -13.02
N LEU A 360 -2.31 -8.82 -12.14
CA LEU A 360 -0.86 -8.80 -12.27
C LEU A 360 -0.35 -9.70 -13.41
N PHE A 361 -0.94 -10.88 -13.65
CA PHE A 361 -0.41 -11.86 -14.59
C PHE A 361 -1.14 -11.97 -15.92
N ASN A 362 -2.39 -11.49 -16.04
CA ASN A 362 -3.20 -11.66 -17.26
C ASN A 362 -2.80 -10.75 -18.43
N THR A 363 -2.01 -9.73 -18.21
CA THR A 363 -1.60 -8.78 -19.24
C THR A 363 -0.12 -8.89 -19.52
N TYR A 364 0.23 -8.90 -20.80
CA TYR A 364 1.61 -8.68 -21.23
C TYR A 364 1.78 -7.18 -21.51
N PRO A 365 2.30 -6.40 -20.57
CA PRO A 365 2.54 -4.99 -20.82
C PRO A 365 3.58 -4.88 -21.93
N CYS A 366 3.45 -3.84 -22.76
CA CYS A 366 4.56 -3.45 -23.63
C CYS A 366 5.80 -3.21 -22.77
N ILE A 367 6.99 -3.35 -23.38
CA ILE A 367 8.27 -3.23 -22.65
C ILE A 367 8.32 -1.91 -21.87
N GLU A 368 7.76 -0.82 -22.41
CA GLU A 368 7.77 0.50 -21.79
C GLU A 368 6.97 0.60 -20.47
N LEU A 369 6.04 -0.33 -20.23
CA LEU A 369 5.20 -0.36 -19.04
C LEU A 369 5.52 -1.48 -18.04
N TRP A 370 6.56 -2.25 -18.34
CA TRP A 370 6.97 -3.34 -17.46
C TRP A 370 7.28 -2.84 -16.04
N GLY A 371 7.85 -1.65 -15.92
CA GLY A 371 8.15 -1.04 -14.63
C GLY A 371 6.94 -0.79 -13.74
N THR A 372 5.78 -0.43 -14.32
CA THR A 372 4.54 -0.23 -13.55
C THR A 372 4.01 -1.55 -13.00
N LYS A 373 4.06 -2.60 -13.81
CA LYS A 373 3.65 -3.94 -13.41
C LYS A 373 4.56 -4.51 -12.32
N PHE A 374 5.88 -4.33 -12.48
CA PHE A 374 6.85 -4.75 -11.49
C PHE A 374 6.66 -4.01 -10.16
N ALA A 375 6.44 -2.68 -10.19
CA ALA A 375 6.15 -1.90 -8.99
C ALA A 375 4.87 -2.35 -8.28
N ALA A 376 3.81 -2.67 -9.02
CA ALA A 376 2.59 -3.25 -8.45
C ALA A 376 2.85 -4.62 -7.80
N GLY A 377 3.66 -5.46 -8.43
CA GLY A 377 4.08 -6.76 -7.88
C GLY A 377 4.88 -6.63 -6.57
N ILE A 378 5.74 -5.62 -6.47
CA ILE A 378 6.49 -5.30 -5.24
C ILE A 378 5.54 -4.87 -4.12
N ILE A 379 4.55 -4.01 -4.39
CA ILE A 379 3.54 -3.63 -3.38
C ILE A 379 2.80 -4.88 -2.87
N MET A 380 2.40 -5.76 -3.78
CA MET A 380 1.71 -7.00 -3.44
C MET A 380 2.59 -7.93 -2.59
N LEU A 381 3.85 -8.13 -2.98
CA LEU A 381 4.82 -8.94 -2.23
C LEU A 381 5.04 -8.37 -0.81
N PHE A 382 5.11 -7.05 -0.70
CA PHE A 382 5.26 -6.39 0.58
C PHE A 382 4.07 -6.67 1.52
N GLY A 383 2.83 -6.65 1.01
CA GLY A 383 1.63 -7.00 1.79
C GLY A 383 1.66 -8.44 2.32
N VAL A 384 2.18 -9.36 1.53
CA VAL A 384 2.31 -10.76 1.94
C VAL A 384 3.36 -10.91 3.06
N LEU A 385 4.48 -10.16 3.00
CA LEU A 385 5.64 -10.38 3.89
C LEU A 385 5.70 -9.43 5.09
N ALA A 386 5.27 -8.18 4.94
CA ALA A 386 5.74 -7.16 5.87
C ALA A 386 4.81 -5.97 6.15
N GLY A 387 3.55 -5.98 5.73
CA GLY A 387 2.74 -4.79 5.99
C GLY A 387 1.28 -4.89 5.57
N HIS A 388 0.54 -3.84 5.89
CA HIS A 388 -0.84 -3.66 5.49
C HIS A 388 -0.91 -2.93 4.16
N THR A 389 -0.86 -3.66 3.03
CA THR A 389 -0.96 -3.05 1.70
C THR A 389 -2.33 -3.24 1.08
N PHE A 390 -2.97 -4.39 1.26
CA PHE A 390 -4.33 -4.64 0.75
C PHE A 390 -5.41 -3.96 1.58
N GLN A 391 -5.15 -3.80 2.88
CA GLN A 391 -6.07 -3.20 3.85
C GLN A 391 -5.76 -1.72 4.14
N SER A 392 -4.69 -1.18 3.55
CA SER A 392 -4.33 0.24 3.65
C SER A 392 -4.60 0.97 2.35
N THR A 393 -5.29 2.09 2.43
CA THR A 393 -5.71 2.86 1.25
C THR A 393 -4.55 3.47 0.48
N LEU A 394 -3.48 3.88 1.15
CA LEU A 394 -2.33 4.53 0.53
C LEU A 394 -1.58 3.60 -0.44
N PRO A 395 -1.05 2.43 -0.03
CA PRO A 395 -0.41 1.51 -0.95
C PRO A 395 -1.39 0.84 -1.91
N ALA A 396 -2.61 0.51 -1.47
CA ALA A 396 -3.61 -0.12 -2.33
C ALA A 396 -4.05 0.79 -3.48
N THR A 397 -4.26 2.09 -3.24
CA THR A 397 -4.56 3.05 -4.31
C THR A 397 -3.42 3.14 -5.31
N SER A 398 -2.17 3.24 -4.84
CA SER A 398 -0.99 3.25 -5.70
C SER A 398 -0.90 1.99 -6.55
N MET A 399 -1.12 0.81 -5.95
CA MET A 399 -1.12 -0.47 -6.65
C MET A 399 -2.19 -0.54 -7.75
N ILE A 400 -3.41 -0.06 -7.48
CA ILE A 400 -4.49 -0.04 -8.47
C ILE A 400 -4.16 0.86 -9.66
N LEU A 401 -3.62 2.04 -9.42
CA LEU A 401 -3.20 2.95 -10.50
C LEU A 401 -2.13 2.32 -11.38
N LEU A 402 -1.17 1.60 -10.77
CA LEU A 402 -0.12 0.89 -11.49
C LEU A 402 -0.67 -0.27 -12.34
N LEU A 403 -1.59 -1.07 -11.78
CA LEU A 403 -2.22 -2.17 -12.49
C LEU A 403 -3.06 -1.67 -13.67
N ILE A 404 -3.86 -0.63 -13.48
CA ILE A 404 -4.67 -0.02 -14.55
C ILE A 404 -3.78 0.50 -15.70
N CYS A 405 -2.70 1.20 -15.37
CA CYS A 405 -1.78 1.68 -16.38
C CYS A 405 -1.09 0.53 -17.11
N SER A 406 -0.68 -0.52 -16.41
CA SER A 406 -0.05 -1.69 -17.04
C SER A 406 -0.98 -2.48 -17.95
N GLU A 407 -2.31 -2.42 -17.73
CA GLU A 407 -3.31 -3.17 -18.50
C GLU A 407 -3.80 -2.40 -19.74
N HIS A 408 -3.94 -1.09 -19.66
CA HIS A 408 -4.67 -0.29 -20.66
C HIS A 408 -3.81 0.76 -21.38
N MET A 409 -2.57 0.98 -20.99
CA MET A 409 -1.74 1.98 -21.66
C MET A 409 -1.06 1.39 -22.88
N ASN A 410 -1.51 1.82 -24.06
CA ASN A 410 -0.77 1.61 -25.31
C ASN A 410 0.14 2.83 -25.51
N TYR A 411 1.42 2.62 -25.65
CA TYR A 411 2.34 3.65 -26.16
C TYR A 411 2.16 3.69 -27.69
N GLU A 412 1.51 4.75 -28.17
CA GLU A 412 1.62 5.20 -29.56
C GLU A 412 2.91 5.99 -29.74
#